data_330cc4ad84bf64db9cb2582ccdce0d41
#
_entry.id   330cc4ad84bf64db9cb2582ccdce0d41
#
_cell.length_a   1.000
_cell.length_b   1.000
_cell.length_c   1.000
_cell.angle_alpha   90.00
_cell.angle_beta   90.00
_cell.angle_gamma   90.00
#
_symmetry.space_group_name_H-M   'P 1'
#
loop_
_entity.id
_entity.type
_entity.pdbx_description
1 polymer ?
#
loop_
_entity_poly.entity_id
_entity_poly.type
_entity_poly.pdbx_seq_one_letter_code
_entity_poly.pdbx_strand_id
1 'polypeptide(L)'
;MKTFLHSSKDKQSLSNWSLRQKAGFFVFLALFAICIGMACFFNGFSLPNLLILIAIAIVSMVIYVLPISLHPVVKAVITIILPTAAFFLLESMTHVVWETMEIDAVLLNLVFYYLFFLFFFFVSGSTKISLDILLIFTMIVGLANYFVILFRSSPILPWDLLSVGTAATVANNYTFSITYLVAQLTAGFLGCIILAGKCNIHFPALSAKKTIRGLIRLALCCVLIIPSAFYVHFYISLTLRIIQALTTRCLLQNICLRQMAFSLPF
;
A
#
# COMPACT_ATOMS: atom_id res chain seq x y z
N MET A 1 40.48 6.83 -20.62
CA MET A 1 39.17 7.47 -20.80
C MET A 1 38.56 7.12 -22.16
N LYS A 2 38.73 5.88 -22.67
CA LYS A 2 38.21 5.41 -23.99
C LYS A 2 37.55 4.03 -23.97
N THR A 3 37.19 3.49 -22.80
CA THR A 3 36.62 2.12 -22.67
C THR A 3 35.16 2.09 -22.13
N PHE A 4 34.47 3.24 -22.02
CA PHE A 4 33.12 3.31 -21.48
C PHE A 4 32.00 3.43 -22.55
N LEU A 5 32.32 3.42 -23.84
CA LEU A 5 31.36 3.68 -24.91
C LEU A 5 31.09 2.50 -25.86
N HIS A 6 31.47 1.28 -25.50
CA HIS A 6 31.27 0.15 -26.39
C HIS A 6 30.43 -0.97 -25.81
N SER A 7 29.26 -0.66 -25.29
CA SER A 7 28.24 -1.69 -24.98
C SER A 7 26.84 -1.07 -24.85
N SER A 8 26.30 -0.61 -25.95
CA SER A 8 24.87 -0.20 -25.95
C SER A 8 24.35 0.01 -27.36
N LYS A 9 24.34 -1.03 -28.17
CA LYS A 9 23.57 -1.04 -29.43
C LYS A 9 22.85 -2.36 -29.66
N ASP A 10 22.37 -3.04 -28.63
CA ASP A 10 21.25 -3.95 -28.81
C ASP A 10 19.97 -3.14 -28.58
N LYS A 11 19.44 -2.56 -29.68
CA LYS A 11 18.04 -2.21 -29.76
C LYS A 11 17.28 -3.50 -29.53
N GLN A 12 16.86 -3.76 -28.28
CA GLN A 12 15.90 -4.82 -27.98
C GLN A 12 14.59 -4.45 -28.68
N SER A 13 14.46 -4.89 -29.93
CA SER A 13 13.20 -4.89 -30.65
C SER A 13 12.19 -5.70 -29.82
N LEU A 14 10.93 -5.29 -29.78
CA LEU A 14 9.81 -6.03 -29.19
C LEU A 14 9.77 -7.51 -29.68
N SER A 15 10.38 -7.80 -30.83
CA SER A 15 10.50 -9.17 -31.37
C SER A 15 11.33 -10.09 -30.49
N ASN A 16 12.33 -9.57 -29.75
CA ASN A 16 13.24 -10.36 -28.91
C ASN A 16 12.75 -10.55 -27.47
N TRP A 17 11.57 -10.06 -27.12
CA TRP A 17 10.99 -10.21 -25.80
C TRP A 17 10.52 -11.65 -25.57
N SER A 18 10.77 -12.17 -24.36
CA SER A 18 10.19 -13.44 -23.93
C SER A 18 8.66 -13.37 -23.92
N LEU A 19 7.99 -14.50 -24.06
CA LEU A 19 6.53 -14.58 -24.02
C LEU A 19 5.95 -13.95 -22.73
N ARG A 20 6.64 -14.16 -21.60
CA ARG A 20 6.24 -13.57 -20.29
C ARG A 20 6.32 -12.05 -20.28
N GLN A 21 7.34 -11.47 -20.92
CA GLN A 21 7.47 -10.01 -21.02
C GLN A 21 6.38 -9.41 -21.90
N LYS A 22 6.10 -10.07 -23.05
CA LYS A 22 5.00 -9.65 -23.93
C LYS A 22 3.64 -9.72 -23.20
N ALA A 23 3.37 -10.85 -22.55
CA ALA A 23 2.13 -11.00 -21.76
C ALA A 23 2.02 -9.94 -20.65
N GLY A 24 3.06 -9.70 -19.89
CA GLY A 24 3.07 -8.65 -18.86
C GLY A 24 2.82 -7.26 -19.43
N PHE A 25 3.40 -6.92 -20.56
CA PHE A 25 3.18 -5.66 -21.24
C PHE A 25 1.69 -5.44 -21.59
N PHE A 26 1.05 -6.44 -22.22
CA PHE A 26 -0.36 -6.35 -22.57
C PHE A 26 -1.26 -6.31 -21.35
N VAL A 27 -0.92 -7.05 -20.28
CA VAL A 27 -1.69 -7.01 -19.02
C VAL A 27 -1.64 -5.62 -18.40
N PHE A 28 -0.46 -4.99 -18.26
CA PHE A 28 -0.36 -3.63 -17.72
C PHE A 28 -1.04 -2.60 -18.61
N LEU A 29 -0.89 -2.72 -19.93
CA LEU A 29 -1.57 -1.85 -20.88
C LEU A 29 -3.10 -1.95 -20.73
N ALA A 30 -3.65 -3.15 -20.60
CA ALA A 30 -5.08 -3.37 -20.37
C ALA A 30 -5.53 -2.78 -19.02
N LEU A 31 -4.75 -2.95 -17.95
CA LEU A 31 -5.07 -2.40 -16.65
C LEU A 31 -5.09 -0.86 -16.66
N PHE A 32 -4.12 -0.21 -17.31
CA PHE A 32 -4.16 1.24 -17.48
C PHE A 32 -5.34 1.70 -18.34
N ALA A 33 -5.67 0.97 -19.42
CA ALA A 33 -6.84 1.28 -20.24
C ALA A 33 -8.15 1.14 -19.45
N ILE A 34 -8.26 0.14 -18.57
CA ILE A 34 -9.40 0.00 -17.65
C ILE A 34 -9.46 1.17 -16.67
N CYS A 35 -8.35 1.60 -16.05
CA CYS A 35 -8.33 2.77 -15.17
C CYS A 35 -8.81 4.04 -15.89
N ILE A 36 -8.35 4.28 -17.12
CA ILE A 36 -8.76 5.42 -17.94
C ILE A 36 -10.24 5.32 -18.30
N GLY A 37 -10.67 4.17 -18.76
CA GLY A 37 -12.07 3.92 -19.16
C GLY A 37 -13.04 4.12 -17.99
N MET A 38 -12.74 3.56 -16.84
CA MET A 38 -13.54 3.71 -15.62
C MET A 38 -13.60 5.16 -15.15
N ALA A 39 -12.45 5.87 -15.15
CA ALA A 39 -12.42 7.26 -14.77
C ALA A 39 -13.29 8.14 -15.68
N CYS A 40 -13.21 7.95 -17.00
CA CYS A 40 -14.04 8.67 -17.96
C CYS A 40 -15.53 8.29 -17.87
N PHE A 41 -15.83 7.02 -17.63
CA PHE A 41 -17.21 6.53 -17.55
C PHE A 41 -17.96 7.13 -16.36
N PHE A 42 -17.34 7.16 -15.17
CA PHE A 42 -18.00 7.62 -13.95
C PHE A 42 -17.97 9.13 -13.76
N ASN A 43 -16.94 9.84 -14.26
CA ASN A 43 -16.77 11.27 -13.97
C ASN A 43 -16.95 12.16 -15.23
N GLY A 44 -17.26 11.57 -16.38
CA GLY A 44 -17.27 12.29 -17.65
C GLY A 44 -15.87 12.70 -18.11
N PHE A 45 -15.80 13.64 -19.06
CA PHE A 45 -14.53 14.08 -19.66
C PHE A 45 -13.95 15.29 -18.92
N SER A 46 -12.82 15.09 -18.21
CA SER A 46 -12.04 16.16 -17.57
C SER A 46 -10.61 16.15 -18.09
N LEU A 47 -10.30 17.08 -19.00
CA LEU A 47 -9.01 17.12 -19.69
C LEU A 47 -7.79 17.12 -18.75
N PRO A 48 -7.70 17.97 -17.68
CA PRO A 48 -6.54 17.99 -16.81
C PRO A 48 -6.33 16.68 -16.07
N ASN A 49 -7.39 16.09 -15.51
CA ASN A 49 -7.32 14.84 -14.78
C ASN A 49 -6.96 13.65 -15.69
N LEU A 50 -7.50 13.66 -16.90
CA LEU A 50 -7.19 12.64 -17.90
C LEU A 50 -5.75 12.71 -18.36
N LEU A 51 -5.19 13.92 -18.57
CA LEU A 51 -3.78 14.11 -18.92
C LEU A 51 -2.84 13.58 -17.84
N ILE A 52 -3.14 13.80 -16.56
CA ILE A 52 -2.36 13.24 -15.44
C ILE A 52 -2.38 11.72 -15.48
N LEU A 53 -3.56 11.13 -15.66
CA LEU A 53 -3.72 9.68 -15.69
C LEU A 53 -2.97 9.04 -16.87
N ILE A 54 -3.07 9.64 -18.06
CA ILE A 54 -2.33 9.23 -19.26
C ILE A 54 -0.81 9.40 -19.04
N ALA A 55 -0.36 10.48 -18.42
CA ALA A 55 1.05 10.70 -18.13
C ALA A 55 1.61 9.60 -17.20
N ILE A 56 0.88 9.25 -16.14
CA ILE A 56 1.26 8.15 -15.22
C ILE A 56 1.38 6.84 -16.02
N ALA A 57 0.40 6.54 -16.88
CA ALA A 57 0.40 5.32 -17.69
C ALA A 57 1.60 5.30 -18.66
N ILE A 58 1.85 6.40 -19.39
CA ILE A 58 2.97 6.49 -20.35
C ILE A 58 4.30 6.33 -19.61
N VAL A 59 4.54 7.05 -18.53
CA VAL A 59 5.79 6.97 -17.76
C VAL A 59 6.02 5.54 -17.26
N SER A 60 4.98 4.91 -16.72
CA SER A 60 5.04 3.53 -16.22
C SER A 60 5.36 2.54 -17.34
N MET A 61 4.72 2.68 -18.50
CA MET A 61 4.96 1.80 -19.65
C MET A 61 6.35 2.04 -20.27
N VAL A 62 6.84 3.27 -20.29
CA VAL A 62 8.23 3.59 -20.69
C VAL A 62 9.21 2.89 -19.75
N ILE A 63 9.01 2.96 -18.43
CA ILE A 63 9.86 2.24 -17.46
C ILE A 63 9.79 0.73 -17.70
N TYR A 64 8.62 0.17 -18.06
CA TYR A 64 8.48 -1.25 -18.36
C TYR A 64 9.34 -1.67 -19.57
N VAL A 65 9.25 -0.90 -20.66
CA VAL A 65 9.91 -1.20 -21.94
C VAL A 65 11.44 -1.02 -21.86
N LEU A 66 11.89 0.02 -21.13
CA LEU A 66 13.32 0.34 -21.08
C LEU A 66 14.10 -0.78 -20.39
N PRO A 67 15.17 -1.33 -21.04
CA PRO A 67 16.07 -2.33 -20.45
C PRO A 67 17.06 -1.65 -19.49
N ILE A 68 16.54 -1.04 -18.40
CA ILE A 68 17.35 -0.31 -17.43
C ILE A 68 17.97 -1.31 -16.45
N SER A 69 19.31 -1.43 -16.48
CA SER A 69 20.06 -2.07 -15.42
C SER A 69 20.41 -1.03 -14.35
N LEU A 70 19.58 -0.95 -13.31
CA LEU A 70 19.80 -0.01 -12.22
C LEU A 70 21.04 -0.37 -11.40
N HIS A 71 21.81 0.66 -10.99
CA HIS A 71 22.94 0.48 -10.08
C HIS A 71 22.41 -0.08 -8.72
N PRO A 72 23.19 -0.96 -8.02
CA PRO A 72 22.73 -1.58 -6.77
C PRO A 72 22.25 -0.59 -5.71
N VAL A 73 22.92 0.55 -5.58
CA VAL A 73 22.50 1.63 -4.64
C VAL A 73 21.12 2.18 -5.01
N VAL A 74 20.85 2.43 -6.30
CA VAL A 74 19.56 2.93 -6.77
C VAL A 74 18.47 1.90 -6.51
N LYS A 75 18.73 0.61 -6.74
CA LYS A 75 17.78 -0.47 -6.38
C LYS A 75 17.46 -0.47 -4.89
N ALA A 76 18.46 -0.31 -4.02
CA ALA A 76 18.28 -0.26 -2.58
C ALA A 76 17.42 0.96 -2.17
N VAL A 77 17.70 2.13 -2.72
CA VAL A 77 16.94 3.36 -2.45
C VAL A 77 15.48 3.19 -2.89
N ILE A 78 15.22 2.69 -4.09
CA ILE A 78 13.85 2.45 -4.58
C ILE A 78 13.15 1.42 -3.70
N THR A 79 13.84 0.35 -3.28
CA THR A 79 13.28 -0.67 -2.39
C THR A 79 12.83 -0.09 -1.04
N ILE A 80 13.53 0.93 -0.54
CA ILE A 80 13.15 1.65 0.70
C ILE A 80 11.99 2.60 0.43
N ILE A 81 11.96 3.29 -0.70
CA ILE A 81 10.91 4.28 -1.01
C ILE A 81 9.56 3.61 -1.30
N LEU A 82 9.52 2.44 -1.93
CA LEU A 82 8.28 1.80 -2.37
C LEU A 82 7.29 1.46 -1.24
N PRO A 83 7.69 0.94 -0.06
CA PRO A 83 6.75 0.76 1.05
C PRO A 83 6.17 2.09 1.56
N THR A 84 6.96 3.15 1.59
CA THR A 84 6.49 4.51 1.92
C THR A 84 5.49 5.00 0.88
N ALA A 85 5.78 4.82 -0.41
CA ALA A 85 4.86 5.17 -1.49
C ALA A 85 3.55 4.38 -1.40
N ALA A 86 3.60 3.09 -1.07
CA ALA A 86 2.41 2.26 -0.87
C ALA A 86 1.50 2.80 0.24
N PHE A 87 2.08 3.24 1.36
CA PHE A 87 1.34 3.89 2.44
C PHE A 87 0.64 5.16 1.95
N PHE A 88 1.39 6.11 1.36
CA PHE A 88 0.79 7.37 0.90
C PHE A 88 -0.24 7.18 -0.20
N LEU A 89 -0.03 6.26 -1.14
CA LEU A 89 -1.00 5.95 -2.18
C LEU A 89 -2.30 5.38 -1.61
N LEU A 90 -2.23 4.49 -0.60
CA LEU A 90 -3.41 3.91 0.03
C LEU A 90 -4.21 4.97 0.77
N GLU A 91 -3.56 5.71 1.68
CA GLU A 91 -4.23 6.70 2.53
C GLU A 91 -4.82 7.85 1.70
N SER A 92 -4.12 8.28 0.65
CA SER A 92 -4.61 9.33 -0.26
C SER A 92 -5.85 8.93 -1.08
N MET A 93 -6.26 7.65 -1.08
CA MET A 93 -7.53 7.24 -1.70
C MET A 93 -8.76 7.74 -0.92
N THR A 94 -8.60 8.00 0.37
CA THR A 94 -9.73 8.27 1.27
C THR A 94 -9.66 9.63 1.96
N HIS A 95 -8.47 10.17 2.19
CA HIS A 95 -8.27 11.44 2.88
C HIS A 95 -6.93 12.10 2.54
N VAL A 96 -6.77 13.36 2.92
CA VAL A 96 -5.52 14.10 2.77
C VAL A 96 -4.65 13.83 3.99
N VAL A 97 -3.62 13.01 3.83
CA VAL A 97 -2.77 12.49 4.93
C VAL A 97 -2.24 13.60 5.83
N TRP A 98 -1.71 14.68 5.24
CA TRP A 98 -1.06 15.77 5.97
C TRP A 98 -2.03 16.66 6.77
N GLU A 99 -3.31 16.62 6.46
CA GLU A 99 -4.35 17.41 7.14
C GLU A 99 -5.07 16.63 8.22
N THR A 100 -5.11 15.29 8.09
CA THR A 100 -5.96 14.44 8.92
C THR A 100 -5.21 13.51 9.86
N MET A 101 -3.91 13.25 9.61
CA MET A 101 -3.12 12.33 10.42
C MET A 101 -2.04 13.06 11.21
N GLU A 102 -1.94 12.74 12.50
CA GLU A 102 -0.80 13.14 13.33
C GLU A 102 0.48 12.42 12.88
N ILE A 103 1.62 13.09 13.01
CA ILE A 103 2.92 12.55 12.57
C ILE A 103 3.26 11.22 13.22
N ASP A 104 2.88 11.03 14.48
CA ASP A 104 3.11 9.78 15.21
C ASP A 104 2.32 8.61 14.60
N ALA A 105 1.09 8.88 14.16
CA ALA A 105 0.27 7.90 13.45
C ALA A 105 0.87 7.54 12.08
N VAL A 106 1.38 8.53 11.34
CA VAL A 106 2.08 8.31 10.06
C VAL A 106 3.31 7.43 10.26
N LEU A 107 4.16 7.74 11.26
CA LEU A 107 5.36 6.98 11.55
C LEU A 107 5.04 5.54 11.97
N LEU A 108 4.02 5.36 12.82
CA LEU A 108 3.59 4.05 13.27
C LEU A 108 3.10 3.18 12.08
N ASN A 109 2.27 3.75 11.21
CA ASN A 109 1.80 3.05 10.02
C ASN A 109 2.96 2.67 9.09
N LEU A 110 3.91 3.58 8.85
CA LEU A 110 5.11 3.28 8.06
C LEU A 110 5.89 2.08 8.62
N VAL A 111 6.04 1.99 9.94
CA VAL A 111 6.70 0.84 10.57
C VAL A 111 5.99 -0.46 10.19
N PHE A 112 4.65 -0.51 10.19
CA PHE A 112 3.91 -1.70 9.77
C PHE A 112 4.12 -2.05 8.29
N TYR A 113 4.16 -1.08 7.39
CA TYR A 113 4.46 -1.32 5.97
C TYR A 113 5.85 -1.91 5.79
N TYR A 114 6.86 -1.42 6.51
CA TYR A 114 8.21 -1.98 6.47
C TYR A 114 8.30 -3.36 7.10
N LEU A 115 7.59 -3.62 8.19
CA LEU A 115 7.53 -4.95 8.81
C LEU A 115 6.87 -5.97 7.87
N PHE A 116 5.77 -5.59 7.20
CA PHE A 116 5.10 -6.41 6.22
C PHE A 116 6.04 -6.72 5.02
N PHE A 117 6.72 -5.70 4.49
CA PHE A 117 7.72 -5.89 3.45
C PHE A 117 8.84 -6.84 3.88
N LEU A 118 9.44 -6.62 5.06
CA LEU A 118 10.52 -7.45 5.59
C LEU A 118 10.09 -8.89 5.84
N PHE A 119 8.88 -9.09 6.36
CA PHE A 119 8.32 -10.43 6.54
C PHE A 119 8.32 -11.21 5.22
N PHE A 120 7.72 -10.65 4.17
CA PHE A 120 7.69 -11.31 2.87
C PHE A 120 9.06 -11.40 2.22
N PHE A 121 9.97 -10.46 2.49
CA PHE A 121 11.35 -10.54 2.03
C PHE A 121 12.08 -11.72 2.64
N PHE A 122 11.92 -11.98 3.91
CA PHE A 122 12.53 -13.16 4.54
C PHE A 122 11.90 -14.47 4.07
N VAL A 123 10.60 -14.48 3.84
CA VAL A 123 9.90 -15.66 3.31
C VAL A 123 10.33 -15.96 1.87
N SER A 124 10.24 -14.98 0.97
CA SER A 124 10.48 -15.16 -0.47
C SER A 124 11.97 -15.15 -0.85
N GLY A 125 12.79 -14.41 -0.09
CA GLY A 125 14.19 -14.16 -0.39
C GLY A 125 14.45 -13.24 -1.58
N SER A 126 13.43 -12.52 -2.04
CA SER A 126 13.50 -11.61 -3.20
C SER A 126 12.76 -10.32 -2.92
N THR A 127 13.43 -9.17 -3.10
CA THR A 127 12.80 -7.86 -2.91
C THR A 127 11.64 -7.65 -3.89
N LYS A 128 11.76 -8.11 -5.12
CA LYS A 128 10.71 -8.00 -6.12
C LYS A 128 9.41 -8.64 -5.63
N ILE A 129 9.44 -9.92 -5.24
CA ILE A 129 8.25 -10.66 -4.82
C ILE A 129 7.62 -10.00 -3.60
N SER A 130 8.42 -9.55 -2.65
CA SER A 130 7.96 -8.92 -1.42
C SER A 130 7.29 -7.57 -1.68
N LEU A 131 7.86 -6.76 -2.58
CA LEU A 131 7.29 -5.49 -3.00
C LEU A 131 6.00 -5.70 -3.82
N ASP A 132 6.00 -6.67 -4.74
CA ASP A 132 4.81 -7.00 -5.53
C ASP A 132 3.65 -7.41 -4.62
N ILE A 133 3.90 -8.26 -3.61
CA ILE A 133 2.88 -8.68 -2.62
C ILE A 133 2.40 -7.46 -1.82
N LEU A 134 3.32 -6.64 -1.29
CA LEU A 134 2.97 -5.44 -0.54
C LEU A 134 2.10 -4.51 -1.37
N LEU A 135 2.52 -4.15 -2.59
CA LEU A 135 1.84 -3.18 -3.44
C LEU A 135 0.46 -3.70 -3.90
N ILE A 136 0.36 -4.97 -4.28
CA ILE A 136 -0.92 -5.56 -4.70
C ILE A 136 -1.88 -5.64 -3.51
N PHE A 137 -1.40 -6.10 -2.35
CA PHE A 137 -2.22 -6.20 -1.15
C PHE A 137 -2.73 -4.83 -0.71
N THR A 138 -1.86 -3.83 -0.63
CA THR A 138 -2.24 -2.46 -0.24
C THR A 138 -3.17 -1.81 -1.26
N MET A 139 -2.97 -2.03 -2.55
CA MET A 139 -3.89 -1.55 -3.59
C MET A 139 -5.30 -2.13 -3.42
N ILE A 140 -5.41 -3.45 -3.19
CA ILE A 140 -6.71 -4.11 -2.97
C ILE A 140 -7.38 -3.58 -1.70
N VAL A 141 -6.63 -3.48 -0.59
CA VAL A 141 -7.15 -2.96 0.68
C VAL A 141 -7.58 -1.49 0.54
N GLY A 142 -6.78 -0.66 -0.16
CA GLY A 142 -7.11 0.75 -0.40
C GLY A 142 -8.39 0.92 -1.21
N LEU A 143 -8.55 0.16 -2.30
CA LEU A 143 -9.79 0.17 -3.09
C LEU A 143 -10.99 -0.34 -2.28
N ALA A 144 -10.82 -1.42 -1.53
CA ALA A 144 -11.87 -1.94 -0.65
C ALA A 144 -12.29 -0.89 0.39
N ASN A 145 -11.32 -0.26 1.06
CA ASN A 145 -11.57 0.80 2.04
C ASN A 145 -12.28 2.00 1.43
N TYR A 146 -11.87 2.43 0.23
CA TYR A 146 -12.54 3.50 -0.50
C TYR A 146 -14.02 3.20 -0.72
N PHE A 147 -14.38 2.02 -1.22
CA PHE A 147 -15.77 1.66 -1.44
C PHE A 147 -16.55 1.50 -0.13
N VAL A 148 -15.94 0.93 0.92
CA VAL A 148 -16.59 0.81 2.24
C VAL A 148 -16.90 2.18 2.83
N ILE A 149 -15.98 3.14 2.73
CA ILE A 149 -16.21 4.51 3.19
C ILE A 149 -17.32 5.18 2.36
N LEU A 150 -17.34 4.96 1.05
CA LEU A 150 -18.37 5.51 0.16
C LEU A 150 -19.79 5.04 0.57
N PHE A 151 -19.92 3.78 1.03
CA PHE A 151 -21.22 3.21 1.39
C PHE A 151 -21.61 3.42 2.85
N ARG A 152 -20.64 3.38 3.78
CA ARG A 152 -20.89 3.35 5.22
C ARG A 152 -20.37 4.59 5.95
N SER A 153 -19.62 5.46 5.26
CA SER A 153 -18.95 6.64 5.86
C SER A 153 -18.00 6.29 7.03
N SER A 154 -17.52 5.05 7.08
CA SER A 154 -16.55 4.58 8.08
C SER A 154 -15.55 3.61 7.43
N PRO A 155 -14.28 3.61 7.88
CA PRO A 155 -13.24 2.75 7.30
C PRO A 155 -13.53 1.26 7.52
N ILE A 156 -12.90 0.43 6.71
CA ILE A 156 -12.96 -1.02 6.86
C ILE A 156 -12.28 -1.45 8.16
N LEU A 157 -12.93 -2.35 8.89
CA LEU A 157 -12.44 -2.88 10.14
C LEU A 157 -12.11 -4.38 9.98
N PRO A 158 -11.16 -4.94 10.74
CA PRO A 158 -10.75 -6.34 10.59
C PRO A 158 -11.91 -7.35 10.68
N TRP A 159 -12.92 -7.07 11.49
CA TRP A 159 -14.11 -7.93 11.62
C TRP A 159 -15.09 -7.82 10.45
N ASP A 160 -14.97 -6.78 9.60
CA ASP A 160 -15.77 -6.70 8.36
C ASP A 160 -15.46 -7.84 7.40
N LEU A 161 -14.28 -8.46 7.52
CA LEU A 161 -13.92 -9.67 6.79
C LEU A 161 -14.87 -10.84 7.05
N LEU A 162 -15.45 -10.92 8.24
CA LEU A 162 -16.43 -11.95 8.59
C LEU A 162 -17.78 -11.71 7.93
N SER A 163 -18.05 -10.47 7.53
CA SER A 163 -19.32 -10.03 6.93
C SER A 163 -19.27 -9.89 5.40
N VAL A 164 -18.15 -10.28 4.76
CA VAL A 164 -17.97 -10.14 3.29
C VAL A 164 -19.07 -10.88 2.52
N GLY A 165 -19.50 -12.04 2.98
CA GLY A 165 -20.62 -12.78 2.35
C GLY A 165 -21.92 -11.98 2.35
N THR A 166 -22.27 -11.34 3.46
CA THR A 166 -23.47 -10.49 3.57
C THR A 166 -23.32 -9.22 2.72
N ALA A 167 -22.12 -8.61 2.72
CA ALA A 167 -21.85 -7.45 1.88
C ALA A 167 -22.02 -7.76 0.39
N ALA A 168 -21.59 -8.94 -0.06
CA ALA A 168 -21.73 -9.37 -1.45
C ALA A 168 -23.21 -9.51 -1.88
N THR A 169 -24.10 -9.94 -0.98
CA THR A 169 -25.55 -10.08 -1.30
C THR A 169 -26.26 -8.75 -1.49
N VAL A 170 -25.81 -7.70 -0.81
CA VAL A 170 -26.40 -6.37 -0.91
C VAL A 170 -25.68 -5.43 -1.88
N ALA A 171 -24.53 -5.86 -2.43
CA ALA A 171 -23.71 -5.06 -3.33
C ALA A 171 -24.47 -4.55 -4.57
N ASN A 172 -25.44 -5.31 -5.08
CA ASN A 172 -26.26 -4.93 -6.23
C ASN A 172 -27.16 -3.69 -5.97
N ASN A 173 -27.36 -3.32 -4.71
CA ASN A 173 -28.18 -2.16 -4.32
C ASN A 173 -27.36 -0.85 -4.27
N TYR A 174 -26.04 -0.93 -4.48
CA TYR A 174 -25.13 0.21 -4.40
C TYR A 174 -24.62 0.60 -5.78
N THR A 175 -24.48 1.90 -5.99
CA THR A 175 -23.82 2.45 -7.18
C THR A 175 -22.33 2.60 -6.91
N PHE A 176 -21.51 1.82 -7.61
CA PHE A 176 -20.06 1.94 -7.52
C PHE A 176 -19.61 3.10 -8.41
N SER A 177 -18.94 4.09 -7.83
CA SER A 177 -18.32 5.19 -8.57
C SER A 177 -16.83 5.28 -8.24
N ILE A 178 -16.01 5.54 -9.25
CA ILE A 178 -14.57 5.72 -9.10
C ILE A 178 -14.24 7.15 -9.49
N THR A 179 -13.67 7.93 -8.57
CA THR A 179 -13.21 9.28 -8.85
C THR A 179 -11.92 9.28 -9.69
N TYR A 180 -11.62 10.37 -10.38
CA TYR A 180 -10.35 10.54 -11.09
C TYR A 180 -9.15 10.34 -10.16
N LEU A 181 -9.22 10.85 -8.93
CA LEU A 181 -8.14 10.70 -7.94
C LEU A 181 -7.87 9.21 -7.65
N VAL A 182 -8.89 8.42 -7.37
CA VAL A 182 -8.74 6.98 -7.10
C VAL A 182 -8.18 6.23 -8.30
N ALA A 183 -8.62 6.58 -9.52
CA ALA A 183 -8.07 5.99 -10.74
C ALA A 183 -6.58 6.36 -10.94
N GLN A 184 -6.19 7.61 -10.65
CA GLN A 184 -4.80 8.08 -10.72
C GLN A 184 -3.92 7.36 -9.68
N LEU A 185 -4.39 7.21 -8.44
CA LEU A 185 -3.67 6.51 -7.38
C LEU A 185 -3.54 5.01 -7.69
N THR A 186 -4.59 4.39 -8.23
CA THR A 186 -4.53 3.00 -8.70
C THR A 186 -3.51 2.83 -9.83
N ALA A 187 -3.50 3.75 -10.80
CA ALA A 187 -2.46 3.78 -11.84
C ALA A 187 -1.06 3.99 -11.25
N GLY A 188 -0.93 4.80 -10.18
CA GLY A 188 0.30 4.96 -9.42
C GLY A 188 0.78 3.65 -8.80
N PHE A 189 -0.11 2.84 -8.20
CA PHE A 189 0.24 1.50 -7.71
C PHE A 189 0.75 0.58 -8.84
N LEU A 190 0.09 0.58 -10.00
CA LEU A 190 0.55 -0.18 -11.17
C LEU A 190 1.95 0.25 -11.60
N GLY A 191 2.23 1.56 -11.60
CA GLY A 191 3.55 2.11 -11.87
C GLY A 191 4.61 1.67 -10.85
N CYS A 192 4.26 1.65 -9.55
CA CYS A 192 5.14 1.15 -8.49
C CYS A 192 5.43 -0.36 -8.63
N ILE A 193 4.46 -1.17 -9.04
CA ILE A 193 4.64 -2.61 -9.32
C ILE A 193 5.62 -2.80 -10.50
N ILE A 194 5.46 -2.02 -11.57
CA ILE A 194 6.40 -2.05 -12.70
C ILE A 194 7.83 -1.68 -12.23
N LEU A 195 7.95 -0.66 -11.40
CA LEU A 195 9.24 -0.21 -10.86
C LEU A 195 9.86 -1.25 -9.92
N ALA A 196 9.06 -1.91 -9.07
CA ALA A 196 9.49 -3.03 -8.22
C ALA A 196 10.07 -4.17 -9.05
N GLY A 197 9.51 -4.43 -10.24
CA GLY A 197 10.02 -5.40 -11.21
C GLY A 197 11.47 -5.14 -11.66
N LYS A 198 11.93 -3.87 -11.62
CA LYS A 198 13.32 -3.49 -11.95
C LYS A 198 14.27 -3.59 -10.74
N CYS A 199 13.75 -3.69 -9.53
CA CYS A 199 14.48 -3.66 -8.26
C CYS A 199 14.69 -5.05 -7.66
N ASN A 200 15.01 -6.06 -8.47
CA ASN A 200 15.20 -7.41 -7.98
C ASN A 200 16.57 -7.56 -7.29
N ILE A 201 16.55 -7.66 -5.97
CA ILE A 201 17.71 -8.00 -5.13
C ILE A 201 17.36 -9.32 -4.43
N HIS A 202 18.24 -10.30 -4.53
CA HIS A 202 18.06 -11.58 -3.85
C HIS A 202 18.79 -11.58 -2.51
N PHE A 203 18.19 -12.25 -1.54
CA PHE A 203 18.87 -12.51 -0.28
C PHE A 203 20.19 -13.26 -0.54
N PRO A 204 21.32 -12.84 0.08
CA PRO A 204 22.59 -13.49 -0.15
C PRO A 204 22.48 -15.00 0.13
N ALA A 205 22.97 -15.80 -0.81
CA ALA A 205 22.96 -17.24 -0.68
C ALA A 205 23.90 -17.63 0.47
N LEU A 206 23.36 -17.87 1.67
CA LEU A 206 24.14 -18.52 2.73
C LEU A 206 24.60 -19.91 2.21
N SER A 207 25.87 -20.22 2.41
CA SER A 207 26.49 -21.51 2.04
C SER A 207 25.94 -22.71 2.84
N ALA A 208 24.84 -22.53 3.57
CA ALA A 208 24.20 -23.54 4.40
C ALA A 208 23.25 -24.44 3.59
N LYS A 209 23.01 -25.66 4.09
CA LYS A 209 21.99 -26.58 3.53
C LYS A 209 20.64 -25.89 3.42
N LYS A 210 19.82 -26.24 2.42
CA LYS A 210 18.51 -25.63 2.14
C LYS A 210 17.60 -25.56 3.36
N THR A 211 17.64 -26.58 4.21
CA THR A 211 16.87 -26.65 5.48
C THR A 211 17.32 -25.60 6.50
N ILE A 212 18.64 -25.40 6.68
CA ILE A 212 19.17 -24.41 7.62
C ILE A 212 18.83 -23.01 7.17
N ARG A 213 18.91 -22.72 5.87
CA ARG A 213 18.46 -21.42 5.31
C ARG A 213 16.97 -21.15 5.58
N GLY A 214 16.14 -22.18 5.46
CA GLY A 214 14.71 -22.09 5.79
C GLY A 214 14.49 -21.77 7.29
N LEU A 215 15.20 -22.45 8.17
CA LEU A 215 15.14 -22.20 9.61
C LEU A 215 15.60 -20.80 10.00
N ILE A 216 16.69 -20.29 9.42
CA ILE A 216 17.18 -18.94 9.66
C ILE A 216 16.14 -17.89 9.22
N ARG A 217 15.54 -18.07 8.04
CA ARG A 217 14.48 -17.16 7.56
C ARG A 217 13.27 -17.18 8.47
N LEU A 218 12.84 -18.38 8.90
CA LEU A 218 11.72 -18.54 9.84
C LEU A 218 12.04 -17.85 11.18
N ALA A 219 13.24 -18.04 11.73
CA ALA A 219 13.66 -17.36 12.94
C ALA A 219 13.65 -15.84 12.80
N LEU A 220 14.12 -15.30 11.67
CA LEU A 220 14.07 -13.86 11.39
C LEU A 220 12.63 -13.36 11.28
N CYS A 221 11.73 -14.12 10.68
CA CYS A 221 10.29 -13.78 10.66
C CYS A 221 9.71 -13.73 12.07
N CYS A 222 10.02 -14.72 12.93
CA CYS A 222 9.57 -14.74 14.33
C CYS A 222 10.10 -13.54 15.13
N VAL A 223 11.37 -13.19 14.95
CA VAL A 223 11.99 -12.00 15.58
C VAL A 223 11.30 -10.69 15.17
N LEU A 224 10.73 -10.61 13.99
CA LEU A 224 9.96 -9.44 13.54
C LEU A 224 8.52 -9.45 14.06
N ILE A 225 7.85 -10.60 14.01
CA ILE A 225 6.43 -10.72 14.37
C ILE A 225 6.23 -10.55 15.88
N ILE A 226 7.05 -11.19 16.72
CA ILE A 226 6.85 -11.19 18.17
C ILE A 226 6.93 -9.77 18.76
N PRO A 227 7.99 -8.97 18.51
CA PRO A 227 8.04 -7.61 19.02
C PRO A 227 6.96 -6.70 18.44
N SER A 228 6.60 -6.86 17.16
CA SER A 228 5.53 -6.04 16.55
C SER A 228 4.16 -6.35 17.17
N ALA A 229 3.84 -7.62 17.39
CA ALA A 229 2.61 -8.02 18.07
C ALA A 229 2.55 -7.52 19.52
N PHE A 230 3.68 -7.59 20.24
CA PHE A 230 3.79 -7.07 21.60
C PHE A 230 3.61 -5.56 21.63
N TYR A 231 4.23 -4.83 20.68
CA TYR A 231 4.10 -3.37 20.57
C TYR A 231 2.66 -2.95 20.29
N VAL A 232 1.99 -3.60 19.34
CA VAL A 232 0.56 -3.36 19.03
C VAL A 232 -0.32 -3.60 20.27
N HIS A 233 -0.12 -4.74 20.95
CA HIS A 233 -0.87 -5.05 22.15
C HIS A 233 -0.66 -4.01 23.26
N PHE A 234 0.58 -3.59 23.48
CA PHE A 234 0.93 -2.56 24.45
C PHE A 234 0.27 -1.22 24.11
N TYR A 235 0.35 -0.79 22.83
CA TYR A 235 -0.24 0.47 22.36
C TYR A 235 -1.76 0.47 22.51
N ILE A 236 -2.44 -0.59 22.11
CA ILE A 236 -3.89 -0.76 22.29
C ILE A 236 -4.26 -0.70 23.77
N SER A 237 -3.53 -1.42 24.63
CA SER A 237 -3.76 -1.43 26.08
C SER A 237 -3.59 -0.05 26.70
N LEU A 238 -2.57 0.70 26.27
CA LEU A 238 -2.33 2.07 26.73
C LEU A 238 -3.45 3.03 26.31
N THR A 239 -3.85 2.95 25.04
CA THR A 239 -4.95 3.79 24.49
C THR A 239 -6.26 3.51 25.21
N LEU A 240 -6.61 2.24 25.45
CA LEU A 240 -7.80 1.86 26.19
C LEU A 240 -7.77 2.38 27.63
N ARG A 241 -6.63 2.33 28.32
CA ARG A 241 -6.47 2.91 29.67
C ARG A 241 -6.67 4.41 29.68
N ILE A 242 -6.15 5.14 28.70
CA ILE A 242 -6.33 6.59 28.57
C ILE A 242 -7.81 6.92 28.33
N ILE A 243 -8.48 6.21 27.41
CA ILE A 243 -9.91 6.39 27.14
C ILE A 243 -10.74 6.15 28.41
N GLN A 244 -10.48 5.06 29.14
CA GLN A 244 -11.15 4.75 30.41
C GLN A 244 -10.95 5.87 31.45
N ALA A 245 -9.71 6.35 31.59
CA ALA A 245 -9.39 7.43 32.52
C ALA A 245 -10.12 8.74 32.17
N LEU A 246 -10.19 9.09 30.88
CA LEU A 246 -10.93 10.26 30.40
C LEU A 246 -12.44 10.12 30.63
N THR A 247 -13.01 8.95 30.30
CA THR A 247 -14.44 8.66 30.51
C THR A 247 -14.80 8.75 31.99
N THR A 248 -13.96 8.21 32.87
CA THR A 248 -14.16 8.27 34.32
C THR A 248 -14.09 9.72 34.83
N ARG A 249 -13.17 10.53 34.33
CA ARG A 249 -13.09 11.97 34.68
C ARG A 249 -14.33 12.74 34.23
N CYS A 250 -14.80 12.51 32.98
CA CYS A 250 -16.04 13.14 32.49
C CYS A 250 -17.25 12.74 33.29
N LEU A 251 -17.39 11.48 33.71
CA LEU A 251 -18.48 11.02 34.56
C LEU A 251 -18.44 11.67 35.95
N LEU A 252 -17.24 11.73 36.57
CA LEU A 252 -17.08 12.42 37.88
C LEU A 252 -17.41 13.89 37.79
N GLN A 253 -16.98 14.57 36.72
CA GLN A 253 -17.30 15.99 36.52
C GLN A 253 -18.78 16.24 36.32
N ASN A 254 -19.48 15.37 35.58
CA ASN A 254 -20.93 15.43 35.40
C ASN A 254 -21.70 15.15 36.72
N ILE A 255 -21.19 14.23 37.55
CA ILE A 255 -21.80 13.97 38.88
C ILE A 255 -21.62 15.18 39.80
N CYS A 256 -20.40 15.77 39.81
CA CYS A 256 -20.08 16.95 40.59
C CYS A 256 -20.94 18.16 40.20
N LEU A 257 -21.14 18.39 38.89
CA LEU A 257 -22.03 19.46 38.39
C LEU A 257 -23.48 19.22 38.74
N ARG A 258 -23.97 17.97 38.72
CA ARG A 258 -25.33 17.63 39.17
C ARG A 258 -25.51 17.87 40.66
N GLN A 259 -24.55 17.52 41.50
CA GLN A 259 -24.63 17.78 42.95
C GLN A 259 -24.63 19.28 43.26
N MET A 260 -23.81 20.09 42.56
CA MET A 260 -23.85 21.55 42.72
C MET A 260 -25.19 22.16 42.28
N ALA A 261 -25.81 21.64 41.22
CA ALA A 261 -27.14 22.11 40.78
C ALA A 261 -28.24 21.79 41.75
N PHE A 262 -28.12 20.70 42.53
CA PHE A 262 -29.10 20.34 43.60
C PHE A 262 -28.88 21.08 44.93
N SER A 263 -27.72 21.72 45.13
CA SER A 263 -27.37 22.43 46.37
C SER A 263 -27.66 23.93 46.32
N LEU A 264 -28.19 24.47 45.24
CA LEU A 264 -28.60 25.86 45.14
C LEU A 264 -30.01 25.98 45.82
N PRO A 265 -30.15 26.73 46.93
CA PRO A 265 -31.44 27.00 47.52
C PRO A 265 -32.25 27.93 46.60
N PHE A 266 -33.51 27.61 46.43
CA PHE A 266 -34.49 28.47 45.78
C PHE A 266 -34.69 29.76 46.57
#